data_f69eba7e1ff19f8425295382f3319bd6
#
_entry.id   f69eba7e1ff19f8425295382f3319bd6
#
_cell.length_a   1.000
_cell.length_b   1.000
_cell.length_c   1.000
_cell.angle_alpha   90.00
_cell.angle_beta   90.00
_cell.angle_gamma   90.00
#
_symmetry.space_group_name_H-M   'P 1'
#
loop_
_entity.id
_entity.type
_entity.pdbx_description
1 polymer ?
#
loop_
_entity_poly.entity_id
_entity_poly.type
_entity_poly.pdbx_seq_one_letter_code
_entity_poly.pdbx_strand_id
1 'polypeptide(L)'
;MKHIFLKSWAVLAMIALTIGCTKDFDEINTNPNAPTAVSSALLLPQIQRDMMNTVMNEAWGIGNIVIQHTAKNQFVNEDRYLWGEINGIWNSVFDNMRDVKIILQQSEANGQNNYKAVALIMKSWMFSLATDAYGDVPYSDATSAKEGENYPKYDTQEDIYNGILADLKTASDLLGTSSEAIAGDVIFKGNVTQWKKLANSLRVRALMRISKKRDVSADLRAIIDSPANFPVFESNADNAVYTYASTSPDQFPLHTARIGSFNEFRASKTLLDTLQTLNDPRMPVFFRPTPDTENSANPVYVGIPNGLNDVDALQYNGGPQFQSRIGTIYFEQAISTQGLAIAKGFMMTYAELQFLLAEAAEKGLVSGDAKTYYENGVNASFEFYQLDTPTDYFLLPEVAYAGTQAEKLQKIGFQKWISLFYQGMEAWFDWRRTGIPALVPGASNQNNDMIPVRFRYPLIEQALNGASYKAAVDRQGPDDLNSKMWYLK
;
A
#
# COMPACT_ATOMS: atom_id res chain seq x y z
N MET A 1 -13.55 70.91 37.81
CA MET A 1 -14.02 70.74 36.41
C MET A 1 -12.90 70.46 35.40
N LYS A 2 -11.70 71.11 35.51
CA LYS A 2 -10.61 70.90 34.51
C LYS A 2 -10.05 69.46 34.45
N HIS A 3 -10.03 68.73 35.57
CA HIS A 3 -9.49 67.33 35.58
C HIS A 3 -10.43 66.26 35.03
N ILE A 4 -11.72 66.52 34.95
CA ILE A 4 -12.73 65.63 34.36
C ILE A 4 -12.65 65.70 32.82
N PHE A 5 -12.50 66.94 32.29
CA PHE A 5 -12.35 67.14 30.85
C PHE A 5 -11.07 66.47 30.28
N LEU A 6 -9.94 66.54 31.02
CA LEU A 6 -8.70 65.92 30.53
C LEU A 6 -8.80 64.38 30.50
N LYS A 7 -9.47 63.79 31.49
CA LYS A 7 -9.68 62.31 31.49
C LYS A 7 -10.62 61.83 30.38
N SER A 8 -11.66 62.61 30.07
CA SER A 8 -12.58 62.31 28.98
C SER A 8 -11.92 62.43 27.61
N TRP A 9 -11.01 63.37 27.38
CA TRP A 9 -10.23 63.50 26.16
C TRP A 9 -9.19 62.38 25.99
N ALA A 10 -8.59 61.91 27.07
CA ALA A 10 -7.64 60.78 27.07
C ALA A 10 -8.34 59.46 26.72
N VAL A 11 -9.57 59.25 27.20
CA VAL A 11 -10.36 58.04 26.85
C VAL A 11 -10.85 58.12 25.41
N LEU A 12 -11.26 59.26 24.90
CA LEU A 12 -11.65 59.44 23.50
C LEU A 12 -10.46 59.24 22.54
N ALA A 13 -9.27 59.71 22.90
CA ALA A 13 -8.05 59.50 22.12
C ALA A 13 -7.61 58.03 22.12
N MET A 14 -7.81 57.30 23.24
CA MET A 14 -7.49 55.87 23.34
C MET A 14 -8.46 55.01 22.48
N ILE A 15 -9.75 55.40 22.43
CA ILE A 15 -10.74 54.71 21.56
C ILE A 15 -10.49 55.03 20.08
N ALA A 16 -10.03 56.22 19.70
CA ALA A 16 -9.66 56.55 18.33
C ALA A 16 -8.43 55.80 17.81
N LEU A 17 -7.52 55.37 18.68
CA LEU A 17 -6.33 54.59 18.33
C LEU A 17 -6.63 53.10 18.10
N THR A 18 -7.79 52.61 18.53
CA THR A 18 -8.17 51.20 18.29
C THR A 18 -8.95 50.95 17.00
N ILE A 19 -9.36 51.99 16.29
CA ILE A 19 -10.17 51.90 15.06
C ILE A 19 -9.27 51.92 13.80
N GLY A 20 -7.98 52.15 13.92
CA GLY A 20 -7.09 52.45 12.81
C GLY A 20 -6.40 51.27 12.12
N CYS A 21 -6.57 50.03 12.56
CA CYS A 21 -5.72 48.91 12.08
C CYS A 21 -6.46 47.71 11.48
N THR A 22 -7.75 47.80 11.17
CA THR A 22 -8.47 46.63 10.63
C THR A 22 -8.93 46.78 9.17
N LYS A 23 -8.68 47.92 8.53
CA LYS A 23 -9.30 48.19 7.23
C LYS A 23 -8.60 47.51 6.02
N ASP A 24 -7.37 47.05 6.20
CA ASP A 24 -6.59 46.45 5.10
C ASP A 24 -5.95 45.11 5.49
N PHE A 25 -6.42 44.46 6.59
CA PHE A 25 -5.83 43.18 7.05
C PHE A 25 -6.05 42.07 6.01
N ASP A 26 -7.15 42.05 5.31
CA ASP A 26 -7.43 41.07 4.26
C ASP A 26 -6.57 41.30 3.02
N GLU A 27 -6.31 42.56 2.66
CA GLU A 27 -5.47 42.92 1.51
C GLU A 27 -3.97 42.76 1.80
N ILE A 28 -3.52 43.06 3.04
CA ILE A 28 -2.10 42.92 3.45
C ILE A 28 -1.75 41.46 3.68
N ASN A 29 -2.68 40.61 4.10
CA ASN A 29 -2.47 39.19 4.31
C ASN A 29 -2.71 38.31 3.08
N THR A 30 -3.29 38.84 2.00
CA THR A 30 -3.31 38.15 0.72
C THR A 30 -1.99 38.39 0.01
N ASN A 31 -1.12 37.39 0.05
CA ASN A 31 0.08 37.38 -0.80
C ASN A 31 -0.39 37.38 -2.28
N PRO A 32 -0.21 38.49 -3.04
CA PRO A 32 -0.69 38.57 -4.42
C PRO A 32 0.02 37.57 -5.36
N ASN A 33 1.10 36.96 -4.87
CA ASN A 33 1.84 35.90 -5.57
C ASN A 33 1.50 34.49 -5.03
N ALA A 34 0.67 34.37 -4.01
CA ALA A 34 0.15 33.07 -3.60
C ALA A 34 -1.00 32.68 -4.53
N PRO A 35 -0.95 31.52 -5.18
CA PRO A 35 -2.08 31.06 -5.99
C PRO A 35 -3.31 30.97 -5.08
N THR A 36 -4.39 31.66 -5.46
CA THR A 36 -5.68 31.68 -4.74
C THR A 36 -6.36 30.29 -4.76
N ALA A 37 -5.89 29.39 -5.62
CA ALA A 37 -6.27 27.99 -5.66
C ALA A 37 -5.07 27.16 -6.15
N VAL A 38 -4.74 26.09 -5.43
CA VAL A 38 -3.72 25.12 -5.86
C VAL A 38 -4.34 24.25 -6.96
N SER A 39 -3.71 24.16 -8.13
CA SER A 39 -4.24 23.37 -9.25
C SER A 39 -4.11 21.86 -9.00
N SER A 40 -5.00 21.07 -9.60
CA SER A 40 -4.94 19.60 -9.57
C SER A 40 -3.58 19.05 -10.03
N ALA A 41 -2.93 19.71 -10.99
CA ALA A 41 -1.61 19.36 -11.50
C ALA A 41 -0.47 19.50 -10.47
N LEU A 42 -0.64 20.32 -9.44
CA LEU A 42 0.34 20.48 -8.35
C LEU A 42 0.05 19.54 -7.18
N LEU A 43 -1.23 19.23 -6.93
CA LEU A 43 -1.64 18.32 -5.83
C LEU A 43 -1.35 16.84 -6.16
N LEU A 44 -1.65 16.43 -7.40
CA LEU A 44 -1.60 15.03 -7.80
C LEU A 44 -0.22 14.37 -7.58
N PRO A 45 0.92 14.96 -8.00
CA PRO A 45 2.23 14.33 -7.81
C PRO A 45 2.61 14.18 -6.34
N GLN A 46 2.18 15.09 -5.47
CA GLN A 46 2.42 15.03 -4.04
C GLN A 46 1.66 13.86 -3.42
N ILE A 47 0.35 13.75 -3.71
CA ILE A 47 -0.50 12.63 -3.23
C ILE A 47 0.13 11.28 -3.64
N GLN A 48 0.50 11.16 -4.91
CA GLN A 48 1.07 9.93 -5.45
C GLN A 48 2.38 9.57 -4.75
N ARG A 49 3.31 10.51 -4.59
CA ARG A 49 4.60 10.28 -3.93
C ARG A 49 4.44 9.95 -2.45
N ASP A 50 3.66 10.73 -1.72
CA ASP A 50 3.54 10.59 -0.26
C ASP A 50 2.90 9.25 0.10
N MET A 51 1.87 8.85 -0.63
CA MET A 51 1.26 7.53 -0.46
C MET A 51 2.22 6.39 -0.80
N MET A 52 3.01 6.51 -1.89
CA MET A 52 4.00 5.49 -2.25
C MET A 52 5.10 5.37 -1.18
N ASN A 53 5.61 6.49 -0.68
CA ASN A 53 6.60 6.49 0.41
C ASN A 53 6.04 5.80 1.66
N THR A 54 4.80 6.08 2.02
CA THR A 54 4.14 5.45 3.17
C THR A 54 4.04 3.94 2.97
N VAL A 55 3.52 3.49 1.83
CA VAL A 55 3.36 2.05 1.54
C VAL A 55 4.70 1.32 1.55
N MET A 56 5.77 1.94 1.03
CA MET A 56 7.10 1.33 1.04
C MET A 56 7.71 1.27 2.45
N ASN A 57 7.51 2.31 3.26
CA ASN A 57 7.96 2.31 4.65
C ASN A 57 7.21 1.26 5.50
N GLU A 58 5.90 1.11 5.30
CA GLU A 58 5.12 0.08 6.00
C GLU A 58 5.47 -1.34 5.51
N ALA A 59 5.75 -1.52 4.22
CA ALA A 59 6.27 -2.78 3.71
C ALA A 59 7.58 -3.18 4.39
N TRP A 60 8.49 -2.23 4.56
CA TRP A 60 9.75 -2.42 5.28
C TRP A 60 9.53 -2.74 6.75
N GLY A 61 8.81 -1.86 7.46
CA GLY A 61 8.69 -1.93 8.92
C GLY A 61 7.89 -3.14 9.40
N ILE A 62 6.83 -3.51 8.68
CA ILE A 62 5.85 -4.50 9.12
C ILE A 62 5.49 -5.51 8.03
N GLY A 63 5.19 -5.04 6.80
CA GLY A 63 4.58 -5.86 5.77
C GLY A 63 5.37 -7.11 5.42
N ASN A 64 6.67 -6.95 5.11
CA ASN A 64 7.55 -8.07 4.76
C ASN A 64 7.86 -8.97 5.97
N ILE A 65 7.86 -8.41 7.19
CA ILE A 65 8.11 -9.18 8.41
C ILE A 65 6.94 -10.10 8.71
N VAL A 66 5.71 -9.57 8.75
CA VAL A 66 4.51 -10.33 9.15
C VAL A 66 4.20 -11.47 8.19
N ILE A 67 4.56 -11.28 6.90
CA ILE A 67 4.38 -12.29 5.86
C ILE A 67 5.62 -13.19 5.69
N GLN A 68 6.62 -13.04 6.55
CA GLN A 68 7.86 -13.84 6.58
C GLN A 68 8.65 -13.79 5.27
N HIS A 69 8.66 -12.60 4.63
CA HIS A 69 9.61 -12.30 3.57
C HIS A 69 10.97 -11.88 4.15
N THR A 70 10.94 -11.10 5.23
CA THR A 70 12.12 -10.66 5.98
C THR A 70 11.96 -11.02 7.46
N ALA A 71 13.07 -10.97 8.19
CA ALA A 71 13.09 -11.13 9.64
C ALA A 71 14.06 -10.11 10.25
N LYS A 72 14.04 -9.95 11.56
CA LYS A 72 14.98 -9.06 12.27
C LYS A 72 15.91 -9.86 13.16
N ASN A 73 17.18 -9.46 13.23
CA ASN A 73 18.16 -10.06 14.13
C ASN A 73 18.49 -9.19 15.35
N GLN A 74 17.96 -7.97 15.41
CA GLN A 74 18.03 -7.04 16.54
C GLN A 74 16.76 -6.19 16.57
N PHE A 75 16.38 -5.70 17.74
CA PHE A 75 15.16 -4.89 17.94
C PHE A 75 13.94 -5.60 17.35
N VAL A 76 13.75 -6.85 17.74
CA VAL A 76 12.85 -7.82 17.10
C VAL A 76 11.36 -7.67 17.48
N ASN A 77 10.95 -6.54 18.03
CA ASN A 77 9.58 -6.35 18.51
C ASN A 77 8.54 -6.55 17.41
N GLU A 78 8.79 -6.00 16.21
CA GLU A 78 7.89 -6.13 15.06
C GLU A 78 7.76 -7.59 14.63
N ASP A 79 8.88 -8.32 14.62
CA ASP A 79 8.95 -9.73 14.22
C ASP A 79 8.31 -10.68 15.26
N ARG A 80 8.24 -10.25 16.51
CA ARG A 80 7.56 -10.97 17.61
C ARG A 80 6.09 -10.56 17.79
N TYR A 81 5.58 -9.72 16.92
CA TYR A 81 4.22 -9.16 16.97
C TYR A 81 3.94 -8.32 18.23
N LEU A 82 4.97 -7.77 18.87
CA LEU A 82 4.84 -6.78 19.93
C LEU A 82 4.62 -5.40 19.30
N TRP A 83 3.49 -5.24 18.63
CA TRP A 83 3.18 -4.01 17.91
C TRP A 83 2.55 -2.96 18.82
N GLY A 84 3.11 -1.76 18.77
CA GLY A 84 2.49 -0.54 19.27
C GLY A 84 1.44 -0.01 18.29
N GLU A 85 1.36 1.32 18.22
CA GLU A 85 0.60 1.99 17.17
C GLU A 85 1.35 1.92 15.84
N ILE A 86 0.64 1.56 14.78
CA ILE A 86 1.12 1.60 13.41
C ILE A 86 0.18 2.53 12.66
N ASN A 87 0.54 3.81 12.59
CA ASN A 87 -0.35 4.88 12.13
C ASN A 87 0.03 5.45 10.76
N GLY A 88 1.07 4.91 10.10
CA GLY A 88 1.58 5.46 8.85
C GLY A 88 0.51 5.51 7.76
N ILE A 89 -0.17 4.38 7.51
CA ILE A 89 -1.28 4.31 6.53
C ILE A 89 -2.42 5.24 6.95
N TRP A 90 -2.83 5.22 8.21
CA TRP A 90 -3.91 6.08 8.72
C TRP A 90 -3.61 7.56 8.43
N ASN A 91 -2.50 8.04 8.95
CA ASN A 91 -2.13 9.44 8.82
C ASN A 91 -2.00 9.86 7.36
N SER A 92 -1.29 9.07 6.55
CA SER A 92 -1.06 9.41 5.15
C SER A 92 -2.35 9.40 4.32
N VAL A 93 -3.25 8.45 4.56
CA VAL A 93 -4.55 8.40 3.87
C VAL A 93 -5.36 9.65 4.19
N PHE A 94 -5.57 9.98 5.47
CA PHE A 94 -6.43 11.11 5.85
C PHE A 94 -5.81 12.47 5.53
N ASP A 95 -4.49 12.59 5.58
CA ASP A 95 -3.79 13.81 5.15
C ASP A 95 -3.93 14.06 3.64
N ASN A 96 -3.68 13.05 2.82
CA ASN A 96 -3.76 13.19 1.36
C ASN A 96 -5.21 13.23 0.85
N MET A 97 -6.19 12.69 1.59
CA MET A 97 -7.61 12.77 1.20
C MET A 97 -8.13 14.20 1.14
N ARG A 98 -7.55 15.16 1.87
CA ARG A 98 -7.90 16.58 1.76
C ARG A 98 -7.58 17.11 0.37
N ASP A 99 -6.43 16.77 -0.17
CA ASP A 99 -6.00 17.16 -1.51
C ASP A 99 -6.78 16.43 -2.60
N VAL A 100 -7.07 15.15 -2.43
CA VAL A 100 -7.96 14.40 -3.32
C VAL A 100 -9.36 15.04 -3.38
N LYS A 101 -9.92 15.48 -2.25
CA LYS A 101 -11.21 16.20 -2.21
C LYS A 101 -11.16 17.50 -3.00
N ILE A 102 -10.05 18.25 -2.90
CA ILE A 102 -9.85 19.49 -3.69
C ILE A 102 -9.84 19.17 -5.19
N ILE A 103 -9.10 18.13 -5.61
CA ILE A 103 -9.07 17.70 -7.03
C ILE A 103 -10.49 17.32 -7.49
N LEU A 104 -11.24 16.55 -6.70
CA LEU A 104 -12.63 16.18 -7.03
C LEU A 104 -13.53 17.39 -7.20
N GLN A 105 -13.47 18.35 -6.28
CA GLN A 105 -14.27 19.58 -6.34
C GLN A 105 -13.92 20.45 -7.56
N GLN A 106 -12.61 20.64 -7.82
CA GLN A 106 -12.16 21.43 -8.97
C GLN A 106 -12.51 20.77 -10.30
N SER A 107 -12.32 19.47 -10.39
CA SER A 107 -12.61 18.72 -11.62
C SER A 107 -14.11 18.67 -11.92
N GLU A 108 -14.95 18.57 -10.90
CA GLU A 108 -16.42 18.66 -11.05
C GLU A 108 -16.83 20.06 -11.56
N ALA A 109 -16.32 21.10 -10.92
CA ALA A 109 -16.65 22.49 -11.29
C ALA A 109 -16.20 22.87 -12.71
N ASN A 110 -15.10 22.26 -13.19
CA ASN A 110 -14.48 22.60 -14.48
C ASN A 110 -14.74 21.55 -15.59
N GLY A 111 -15.51 20.49 -15.33
CA GLY A 111 -15.78 19.42 -16.29
C GLY A 111 -14.53 18.60 -16.67
N GLN A 112 -13.56 18.49 -15.77
CA GLN A 112 -12.27 17.80 -15.98
C GLN A 112 -12.40 16.31 -15.62
N ASN A 113 -13.05 15.53 -16.48
CA ASN A 113 -13.40 14.14 -16.21
C ASN A 113 -12.18 13.23 -15.99
N ASN A 114 -11.06 13.48 -16.68
CA ASN A 114 -9.84 12.68 -16.49
C ASN A 114 -9.23 12.90 -15.10
N TYR A 115 -9.14 14.15 -14.62
CA TYR A 115 -8.69 14.42 -13.24
C TYR A 115 -9.65 13.85 -12.20
N LYS A 116 -10.98 14.01 -12.41
CA LYS A 116 -11.99 13.42 -11.53
C LYS A 116 -11.80 11.91 -11.42
N ALA A 117 -11.59 11.24 -12.53
CA ALA A 117 -11.37 9.79 -12.57
C ALA A 117 -10.10 9.38 -11.83
N VAL A 118 -8.97 10.05 -12.06
CA VAL A 118 -7.72 9.76 -11.35
C VAL A 118 -7.88 9.99 -9.85
N ALA A 119 -8.54 11.06 -9.42
CA ALA A 119 -8.81 11.32 -8.02
C ALA A 119 -9.70 10.24 -7.38
N LEU A 120 -10.71 9.71 -8.09
CA LEU A 120 -11.53 8.58 -7.64
C LEU A 120 -10.70 7.29 -7.51
N ILE A 121 -9.77 7.03 -8.44
CA ILE A 121 -8.87 5.88 -8.36
C ILE A 121 -7.94 6.01 -7.15
N MET A 122 -7.32 7.19 -6.96
CA MET A 122 -6.47 7.45 -5.78
C MET A 122 -7.25 7.29 -4.48
N LYS A 123 -8.46 7.88 -4.36
CA LYS A 123 -9.37 7.70 -3.23
C LYS A 123 -9.62 6.22 -2.95
N SER A 124 -10.00 5.47 -3.98
CA SER A 124 -10.33 4.05 -3.85
C SER A 124 -9.15 3.22 -3.39
N TRP A 125 -7.96 3.45 -3.94
CA TRP A 125 -6.75 2.76 -3.54
C TRP A 125 -6.35 3.11 -2.09
N MET A 126 -6.38 4.38 -1.72
CA MET A 126 -6.05 4.86 -0.37
C MET A 126 -7.00 4.27 0.67
N PHE A 127 -8.30 4.28 0.43
CA PHE A 127 -9.26 3.68 1.35
C PHE A 127 -9.23 2.15 1.36
N SER A 128 -8.80 1.49 0.27
CA SER A 128 -8.54 0.04 0.33
C SER A 128 -7.40 -0.29 1.29
N LEU A 129 -6.32 0.52 1.31
CA LEU A 129 -5.24 0.37 2.27
C LEU A 129 -5.72 0.60 3.71
N ALA A 130 -6.49 1.67 3.94
CA ALA A 130 -7.00 2.00 5.27
C ALA A 130 -7.96 0.92 5.82
N THR A 131 -8.96 0.53 5.02
CA THR A 131 -9.93 -0.48 5.48
C THR A 131 -9.31 -1.87 5.60
N ASP A 132 -8.34 -2.23 4.73
CA ASP A 132 -7.59 -3.48 4.86
C ASP A 132 -6.65 -3.49 6.07
N ALA A 133 -6.15 -2.33 6.51
CA ALA A 133 -5.30 -2.23 7.69
C ALA A 133 -6.11 -2.22 9.00
N TYR A 134 -7.24 -1.49 9.06
CA TYR A 134 -7.95 -1.20 10.32
C TYR A 134 -9.38 -1.74 10.38
N GLY A 135 -10.03 -2.06 9.25
CA GLY A 135 -11.44 -2.45 9.16
C GLY A 135 -12.36 -1.26 8.90
N ASP A 136 -13.33 -1.02 9.76
CA ASP A 136 -14.21 0.16 9.68
C ASP A 136 -13.38 1.44 9.86
N VAL A 137 -13.54 2.43 8.97
CA VAL A 137 -12.81 3.71 9.03
C VAL A 137 -13.72 4.86 8.60
N PRO A 138 -13.44 6.12 8.96
CA PRO A 138 -14.13 7.27 8.37
C PRO A 138 -13.97 7.26 6.85
N TYR A 139 -15.06 7.16 6.11
CA TYR A 139 -15.07 7.12 4.64
C TYR A 139 -15.99 8.18 4.04
N SER A 140 -17.29 8.10 4.31
CA SER A 140 -18.29 9.03 3.74
C SER A 140 -18.12 10.45 4.25
N ASP A 141 -17.78 10.62 5.52
CA ASP A 141 -17.60 11.91 6.18
C ASP A 141 -16.12 12.31 6.30
N ALA A 142 -15.22 11.54 5.68
CA ALA A 142 -13.80 11.84 5.70
C ALA A 142 -13.51 13.27 5.18
N THR A 143 -12.66 14.02 5.90
CA THR A 143 -12.25 15.39 5.53
C THR A 143 -13.36 16.42 5.50
N SER A 144 -14.46 16.22 6.22
CA SER A 144 -15.64 17.10 6.24
C SER A 144 -15.64 18.12 7.38
N ALA A 145 -14.50 18.38 8.02
CA ALA A 145 -14.38 19.36 9.11
C ALA A 145 -14.74 20.79 8.70
N LYS A 146 -14.46 21.19 7.45
CA LYS A 146 -14.87 22.51 6.93
C LYS A 146 -16.37 22.64 6.76
N GLU A 147 -17.08 21.54 6.56
CA GLU A 147 -18.52 21.44 6.48
C GLU A 147 -19.17 21.27 7.88
N GLY A 148 -18.37 21.31 8.94
CA GLY A 148 -18.83 21.24 10.33
C GLY A 148 -18.77 19.86 10.97
N GLU A 149 -18.38 18.81 10.21
CA GLU A 149 -18.22 17.45 10.74
C GLU A 149 -16.81 17.25 11.30
N ASN A 150 -16.66 17.44 12.62
CA ASN A 150 -15.36 17.30 13.30
C ASN A 150 -15.15 15.89 13.90
N TYR A 151 -16.19 15.07 13.96
CA TYR A 151 -16.19 13.74 14.56
C TYR A 151 -16.78 12.72 13.58
N PRO A 152 -16.10 12.48 12.44
CA PRO A 152 -16.66 11.68 11.36
C PRO A 152 -17.00 10.27 11.87
N LYS A 153 -18.16 9.75 11.42
CA LYS A 153 -18.52 8.37 11.71
C LYS A 153 -17.58 7.40 10.99
N TYR A 154 -17.42 6.21 11.54
CA TYR A 154 -16.75 5.11 10.87
C TYR A 154 -17.78 4.32 10.07
N ASP A 155 -17.59 4.29 8.76
CA ASP A 155 -18.38 3.46 7.87
C ASP A 155 -17.98 1.99 8.00
N THR A 156 -18.91 1.07 7.72
CA THR A 156 -18.60 -0.35 7.75
C THR A 156 -17.64 -0.71 6.61
N GLN A 157 -16.79 -1.71 6.83
CA GLN A 157 -15.90 -2.20 5.77
C GLN A 157 -16.68 -2.63 4.52
N GLU A 158 -17.90 -3.14 4.68
CA GLU A 158 -18.79 -3.48 3.57
C GLU A 158 -19.20 -2.25 2.76
N ASP A 159 -19.62 -1.16 3.41
CA ASP A 159 -20.01 0.08 2.75
C ASP A 159 -18.81 0.73 2.06
N ILE A 160 -17.62 0.67 2.69
CA ILE A 160 -16.38 1.18 2.09
C ILE A 160 -16.04 0.43 0.80
N TYR A 161 -16.13 -0.91 0.79
CA TYR A 161 -15.88 -1.71 -0.42
C TYR A 161 -16.93 -1.46 -1.51
N ASN A 162 -18.20 -1.25 -1.14
CA ASN A 162 -19.23 -0.85 -2.09
C ASN A 162 -18.91 0.50 -2.72
N GLY A 163 -18.46 1.47 -1.92
CA GLY A 163 -18.02 2.78 -2.40
C GLY A 163 -16.78 2.70 -3.30
N ILE A 164 -15.76 1.92 -2.92
CA ILE A 164 -14.56 1.70 -3.73
C ILE A 164 -14.92 1.13 -5.12
N LEU A 165 -15.78 0.12 -5.17
CA LEU A 165 -16.20 -0.50 -6.43
C LEU A 165 -16.99 0.46 -7.32
N ALA A 166 -17.86 1.29 -6.73
CA ALA A 166 -18.62 2.31 -7.43
C ALA A 166 -17.72 3.43 -7.98
N ASP A 167 -16.78 3.93 -7.15
CA ASP A 167 -15.83 4.96 -7.55
C ASP A 167 -14.91 4.49 -8.69
N LEU A 168 -14.36 3.27 -8.60
CA LEU A 168 -13.51 2.69 -9.65
C LEU A 168 -14.27 2.46 -10.95
N LYS A 169 -15.55 2.05 -10.88
CA LYS A 169 -16.40 1.93 -12.07
C LYS A 169 -16.63 3.29 -12.71
N THR A 170 -17.01 4.28 -11.90
CA THR A 170 -17.22 5.65 -12.36
C THR A 170 -15.96 6.22 -12.99
N ALA A 171 -14.80 6.00 -12.39
CA ALA A 171 -13.51 6.42 -12.93
C ALA A 171 -13.23 5.78 -14.29
N SER A 172 -13.45 4.46 -14.42
CA SER A 172 -13.29 3.76 -15.71
C SER A 172 -14.23 4.35 -16.80
N ASP A 173 -15.45 4.70 -16.43
CA ASP A 173 -16.42 5.28 -17.38
C ASP A 173 -16.06 6.71 -17.80
N LEU A 174 -15.48 7.52 -16.90
CA LEU A 174 -15.09 8.91 -17.14
C LEU A 174 -13.82 9.07 -17.96
N LEU A 175 -12.84 8.16 -17.81
CA LEU A 175 -11.54 8.25 -18.46
C LEU A 175 -11.67 8.26 -19.99
N GLY A 176 -11.14 9.33 -20.62
CA GLY A 176 -11.17 9.55 -22.05
C GLY A 176 -12.45 10.23 -22.56
N THR A 177 -13.37 10.69 -21.66
CA THR A 177 -14.57 11.40 -22.07
C THR A 177 -14.36 12.92 -22.14
N SER A 178 -13.22 13.42 -21.72
CA SER A 178 -12.78 14.82 -21.82
C SER A 178 -11.36 14.89 -22.40
N SER A 179 -10.97 16.05 -22.90
CA SER A 179 -9.73 16.23 -23.65
C SER A 179 -8.56 16.80 -22.83
N GLU A 180 -8.79 17.14 -21.55
CA GLU A 180 -7.72 17.70 -20.71
C GLU A 180 -6.61 16.69 -20.44
N ALA A 181 -5.38 17.19 -20.47
CA ALA A 181 -4.21 16.41 -20.08
C ALA A 181 -4.14 16.25 -18.56
N ILE A 182 -3.75 15.06 -18.08
CA ILE A 182 -3.50 14.80 -16.66
C ILE A 182 -2.07 15.24 -16.33
N ALA A 183 -1.85 16.55 -16.24
CA ALA A 183 -0.55 17.09 -15.88
C ALA A 183 -0.22 16.77 -14.40
N GLY A 184 1.07 16.59 -14.09
CA GLY A 184 1.53 16.25 -12.74
C GLY A 184 1.41 14.76 -12.38
N ASP A 185 0.84 13.92 -13.25
CA ASP A 185 0.80 12.47 -13.03
C ASP A 185 2.22 11.86 -13.12
N VAL A 186 2.68 11.29 -12.03
CA VAL A 186 4.00 10.65 -11.93
C VAL A 186 3.97 9.13 -12.09
N ILE A 187 2.76 8.53 -12.14
CA ILE A 187 2.58 7.07 -12.31
C ILE A 187 2.57 6.70 -13.80
N PHE A 188 1.63 7.24 -14.57
CA PHE A 188 1.45 6.91 -15.99
C PHE A 188 1.72 8.08 -16.95
N LYS A 189 2.27 9.18 -16.44
CA LYS A 189 2.61 10.37 -17.25
C LYS A 189 1.42 10.93 -18.04
N GLY A 190 0.23 10.83 -17.46
CA GLY A 190 -1.02 11.30 -18.07
C GLY A 190 -1.67 10.33 -19.06
N ASN A 191 -1.20 9.09 -19.14
CA ASN A 191 -1.78 8.09 -20.03
C ASN A 191 -3.15 7.61 -19.53
N VAL A 192 -4.21 8.10 -20.17
CA VAL A 192 -5.61 7.81 -19.84
C VAL A 192 -5.93 6.31 -19.94
N THR A 193 -5.39 5.61 -20.95
CA THR A 193 -5.63 4.19 -21.14
C THR A 193 -5.04 3.37 -20.01
N GLN A 194 -3.84 3.67 -19.55
CA GLN A 194 -3.22 2.98 -18.40
C GLN A 194 -3.98 3.24 -17.10
N TRP A 195 -4.47 4.47 -16.88
CA TRP A 195 -5.36 4.76 -15.75
C TRP A 195 -6.66 3.95 -15.79
N LYS A 196 -7.25 3.78 -16.98
CA LYS A 196 -8.46 2.95 -17.17
C LYS A 196 -8.18 1.48 -16.89
N LYS A 197 -7.05 0.95 -17.36
CA LYS A 197 -6.59 -0.41 -17.04
C LYS A 197 -6.39 -0.59 -15.52
N LEU A 198 -5.77 0.38 -14.84
CA LEU A 198 -5.59 0.34 -13.39
C LEU A 198 -6.93 0.32 -12.66
N ALA A 199 -7.88 1.19 -13.03
CA ALA A 199 -9.21 1.24 -12.41
C ALA A 199 -9.90 -0.15 -12.43
N ASN A 200 -9.88 -0.81 -13.59
CA ASN A 200 -10.51 -2.12 -13.74
C ASN A 200 -9.70 -3.24 -13.05
N SER A 201 -8.37 -3.18 -13.06
CA SER A 201 -7.51 -4.14 -12.34
C SER A 201 -7.71 -4.03 -10.82
N LEU A 202 -7.84 -2.82 -10.28
CA LEU A 202 -8.19 -2.60 -8.86
C LEU A 202 -9.61 -3.09 -8.53
N ARG A 203 -10.57 -3.01 -9.47
CA ARG A 203 -11.90 -3.61 -9.28
C ARG A 203 -11.80 -5.12 -9.15
N VAL A 204 -10.97 -5.78 -9.95
CA VAL A 204 -10.72 -7.23 -9.82
C VAL A 204 -10.14 -7.54 -8.43
N ARG A 205 -9.12 -6.78 -7.98
CA ARG A 205 -8.54 -6.94 -6.64
C ARG A 205 -9.62 -6.80 -5.55
N ALA A 206 -10.41 -5.73 -5.59
CA ALA A 206 -11.45 -5.46 -4.59
C ALA A 206 -12.54 -6.55 -4.57
N LEU A 207 -12.99 -7.02 -5.73
CA LEU A 207 -13.96 -8.12 -5.84
C LEU A 207 -13.39 -9.42 -5.27
N MET A 208 -12.15 -9.78 -5.63
CA MET A 208 -11.51 -10.98 -5.08
C MET A 208 -11.31 -10.87 -3.56
N ARG A 209 -11.04 -9.67 -3.03
CA ARG A 209 -10.91 -9.43 -1.59
C ARG A 209 -12.18 -9.81 -0.83
N ILE A 210 -13.34 -9.43 -1.35
CA ILE A 210 -14.64 -9.66 -0.71
C ILE A 210 -15.36 -10.93 -1.17
N SER A 211 -14.72 -11.75 -2.00
CA SER A 211 -15.34 -12.92 -2.65
C SER A 211 -15.84 -14.02 -1.67
N LYS A 212 -15.39 -13.99 -0.42
CA LYS A 212 -15.94 -14.87 0.64
C LYS A 212 -17.23 -14.35 1.26
N LYS A 213 -17.56 -13.06 1.03
CA LYS A 213 -18.75 -12.42 1.64
C LYS A 213 -19.95 -12.38 0.71
N ARG A 214 -19.70 -12.30 -0.58
CA ARG A 214 -20.76 -12.31 -1.58
C ARG A 214 -20.30 -12.97 -2.86
N ASP A 215 -21.23 -13.42 -3.67
CA ASP A 215 -20.94 -13.83 -5.04
C ASP A 215 -20.50 -12.61 -5.86
N VAL A 216 -19.31 -12.70 -6.42
CA VAL A 216 -18.66 -11.64 -7.23
C VAL A 216 -18.54 -12.06 -8.71
N SER A 217 -19.06 -13.24 -9.07
CA SER A 217 -18.85 -13.82 -10.40
C SER A 217 -19.44 -12.95 -11.52
N ALA A 218 -20.62 -12.39 -11.32
CA ALA A 218 -21.24 -11.51 -12.31
C ALA A 218 -20.44 -10.24 -12.53
N ASP A 219 -19.94 -9.59 -11.47
CA ASP A 219 -19.13 -8.38 -11.53
C ASP A 219 -17.76 -8.64 -12.19
N LEU A 220 -17.11 -9.76 -11.84
CA LEU A 220 -15.83 -10.16 -12.44
C LEU A 220 -15.98 -10.45 -13.93
N ARG A 221 -17.00 -11.22 -14.32
CA ARG A 221 -17.30 -11.52 -15.74
C ARG A 221 -17.63 -10.25 -16.53
N ALA A 222 -18.37 -9.31 -15.96
CA ALA A 222 -18.65 -8.04 -16.62
C ALA A 222 -17.37 -7.27 -16.98
N ILE A 223 -16.30 -7.42 -16.19
CA ILE A 223 -15.00 -6.82 -16.49
C ILE A 223 -14.25 -7.66 -17.54
N ILE A 224 -14.07 -8.95 -17.26
CA ILE A 224 -13.14 -9.81 -18.03
C ILE A 224 -13.71 -10.18 -19.40
N ASP A 225 -15.01 -10.37 -19.52
CA ASP A 225 -15.65 -10.71 -20.81
C ASP A 225 -15.90 -9.48 -21.71
N SER A 226 -15.56 -8.27 -21.23
CA SER A 226 -15.75 -7.01 -21.96
C SER A 226 -14.47 -6.16 -22.03
N PRO A 227 -13.34 -6.69 -22.52
CA PRO A 227 -12.04 -6.00 -22.46
C PRO A 227 -12.00 -4.69 -23.25
N ALA A 228 -12.85 -4.51 -24.26
CA ALA A 228 -12.96 -3.25 -24.99
C ALA A 228 -13.54 -2.10 -24.11
N ASN A 229 -14.46 -2.43 -23.21
CA ASN A 229 -15.09 -1.46 -22.30
C ASN A 229 -14.33 -1.32 -21.00
N PHE A 230 -13.84 -2.43 -20.47
CA PHE A 230 -13.15 -2.54 -19.19
C PHE A 230 -11.77 -3.19 -19.36
N PRO A 231 -10.82 -2.51 -20.06
CA PRO A 231 -9.48 -3.03 -20.21
C PRO A 231 -8.81 -3.18 -18.85
N VAL A 232 -8.05 -4.25 -18.67
CA VAL A 232 -7.21 -4.52 -17.51
C VAL A 232 -5.73 -4.52 -17.91
N PHE A 233 -4.79 -4.67 -16.99
CA PHE A 233 -3.37 -4.80 -17.31
C PHE A 233 -3.11 -5.98 -18.26
N GLU A 234 -2.25 -5.77 -19.26
CA GLU A 234 -1.89 -6.76 -20.29
C GLU A 234 -0.42 -7.17 -20.22
N SER A 235 0.44 -6.38 -19.59
CA SER A 235 1.87 -6.66 -19.43
C SER A 235 2.48 -5.85 -18.30
N ASN A 236 3.76 -6.09 -17.98
CA ASN A 236 4.52 -5.27 -17.02
C ASN A 236 4.63 -3.79 -17.41
N ALA A 237 4.41 -3.44 -18.67
CA ALA A 237 4.35 -2.03 -19.10
C ALA A 237 3.13 -1.28 -18.51
N ASP A 238 2.11 -2.02 -18.06
CA ASP A 238 0.92 -1.45 -17.41
C ASP A 238 1.05 -1.36 -15.87
N ASN A 239 2.16 -1.82 -15.29
CA ASN A 239 2.37 -1.78 -13.84
C ASN A 239 2.17 -0.36 -13.30
N ALA A 240 1.28 -0.21 -12.34
CA ALA A 240 1.04 1.04 -11.65
C ALA A 240 2.10 1.24 -10.56
N VAL A 241 3.20 1.88 -10.93
CA VAL A 241 4.39 2.05 -10.08
C VAL A 241 4.89 3.49 -10.07
N TYR A 242 5.38 3.93 -8.92
CA TYR A 242 6.14 5.17 -8.79
C TYR A 242 7.62 4.88 -8.99
N THR A 243 8.24 5.59 -9.93
CA THR A 243 9.68 5.48 -10.19
C THR A 243 10.42 6.56 -9.44
N TYR A 244 11.24 6.14 -8.49
CA TYR A 244 12.08 7.05 -7.72
C TYR A 244 13.25 7.61 -8.54
N ALA A 245 13.81 8.73 -8.07
CA ALA A 245 14.99 9.36 -8.67
C ALA A 245 16.27 8.85 -7.99
N SER A 246 17.41 9.08 -8.66
CA SER A 246 18.74 8.82 -8.07
C SER A 246 19.15 9.85 -7.02
N THR A 247 18.44 10.98 -6.92
CA THR A 247 18.79 12.12 -6.05
C THR A 247 17.63 12.52 -5.16
N SER A 248 17.97 13.03 -3.96
CA SER A 248 17.00 13.63 -3.02
C SER A 248 16.26 14.82 -3.70
N PRO A 249 14.98 15.08 -3.40
CA PRO A 249 14.16 14.40 -2.36
C PRO A 249 13.43 13.15 -2.82
N ASP A 250 13.47 12.80 -4.08
CA ASP A 250 12.65 11.74 -4.68
C ASP A 250 13.38 10.38 -4.76
N GLN A 251 14.34 10.15 -3.87
CA GLN A 251 15.00 8.84 -3.75
C GLN A 251 14.10 7.79 -3.12
N PHE A 252 14.38 6.51 -3.43
CA PHE A 252 13.72 5.39 -2.76
C PHE A 252 13.81 5.54 -1.24
N PRO A 253 12.70 5.46 -0.49
CA PRO A 253 12.67 5.84 0.93
C PRO A 253 13.70 5.09 1.78
N LEU A 254 13.92 3.81 1.47
CA LEU A 254 14.83 2.97 2.23
C LEU A 254 16.31 3.20 1.89
N HIS A 255 16.62 3.98 0.85
CA HIS A 255 18.02 4.31 0.54
C HIS A 255 18.73 4.99 1.72
N THR A 256 18.03 5.79 2.50
CA THR A 256 18.59 6.42 3.70
C THR A 256 18.81 5.44 4.85
N ALA A 257 18.04 4.35 4.91
CA ALA A 257 18.16 3.32 5.94
C ALA A 257 19.46 2.49 5.84
N ARG A 258 20.21 2.57 4.73
CA ARG A 258 21.52 1.92 4.55
C ARG A 258 22.54 2.28 5.62
N ILE A 259 22.33 3.42 6.30
CA ILE A 259 23.14 3.87 7.44
C ILE A 259 22.31 3.62 8.69
N GLY A 260 22.63 2.58 9.45
CA GLY A 260 21.94 2.26 10.73
C GLY A 260 21.03 1.05 10.65
N SER A 261 19.72 1.22 10.79
CA SER A 261 18.73 0.14 10.99
C SER A 261 18.62 -0.89 9.87
N PHE A 262 19.20 -0.62 8.71
CA PHE A 262 19.30 -1.58 7.61
C PHE A 262 19.91 -2.93 8.03
N ASN A 263 20.94 -2.91 8.85
CA ASN A 263 21.62 -4.14 9.30
C ASN A 263 20.85 -4.96 10.34
N GLU A 264 19.69 -4.49 10.78
CA GLU A 264 18.80 -5.26 11.65
C GLU A 264 17.96 -6.28 10.86
N PHE A 265 17.75 -6.02 9.57
CA PHE A 265 16.93 -6.86 8.69
C PHE A 265 17.73 -7.96 8.02
N ARG A 266 17.12 -9.13 7.93
CA ARG A 266 17.69 -10.36 7.37
C ARG A 266 16.67 -11.05 6.46
N ALA A 267 17.17 -11.95 5.63
CA ALA A 267 16.31 -12.89 4.93
C ALA A 267 15.51 -13.72 5.94
N SER A 268 14.20 -13.81 5.76
CA SER A 268 13.42 -14.81 6.50
C SER A 268 13.78 -16.20 6.02
N LYS A 269 13.93 -17.14 6.97
CA LYS A 269 14.14 -18.55 6.66
C LYS A 269 13.01 -19.12 5.79
N THR A 270 11.77 -18.70 6.03
CA THR A 270 10.59 -19.15 5.29
C THR A 270 10.71 -18.87 3.79
N LEU A 271 11.00 -17.63 3.39
CA LEU A 271 11.16 -17.29 1.98
C LEU A 271 12.46 -17.80 1.40
N LEU A 272 13.57 -17.67 2.13
CA LEU A 272 14.88 -18.04 1.61
C LEU A 272 14.96 -19.54 1.32
N ASP A 273 14.56 -20.41 2.26
CA ASP A 273 14.55 -21.86 2.06
C ASP A 273 13.63 -22.26 0.88
N THR A 274 12.52 -21.55 0.72
CA THR A 274 11.63 -21.70 -0.44
C THR A 274 12.36 -21.43 -1.75
N LEU A 275 13.02 -20.28 -1.86
CA LEU A 275 13.75 -19.91 -3.08
C LEU A 275 14.91 -20.85 -3.37
N GLN A 276 15.59 -21.35 -2.32
CA GLN A 276 16.63 -22.36 -2.46
C GLN A 276 16.08 -23.70 -2.98
N THR A 277 14.95 -24.15 -2.43
CA THR A 277 14.28 -25.40 -2.86
C THR A 277 13.87 -25.34 -4.33
N LEU A 278 13.42 -24.18 -4.79
CA LEU A 278 13.01 -23.96 -6.18
C LEU A 278 14.20 -23.65 -7.11
N ASN A 279 15.43 -23.53 -6.61
CA ASN A 279 16.55 -22.93 -7.35
C ASN A 279 16.17 -21.62 -8.02
N ASP A 280 15.41 -20.77 -7.33
CA ASP A 280 14.76 -19.60 -7.88
C ASP A 280 15.77 -18.45 -8.11
N PRO A 281 15.95 -17.98 -9.34
CA PRO A 281 16.91 -16.93 -9.66
C PRO A 281 16.55 -15.56 -9.08
N ARG A 282 15.36 -15.35 -8.52
CA ARG A 282 15.01 -14.13 -7.76
C ARG A 282 15.73 -14.08 -6.41
N MET A 283 16.23 -15.21 -5.88
CA MET A 283 16.92 -15.27 -4.59
C MET A 283 18.09 -14.28 -4.47
N PRO A 284 19.07 -14.23 -5.40
CA PRO A 284 20.17 -13.27 -5.32
C PRO A 284 19.77 -11.82 -5.57
N VAL A 285 18.57 -11.56 -6.11
CA VAL A 285 17.98 -10.22 -6.22
C VAL A 285 17.39 -9.79 -4.87
N PHE A 286 16.68 -10.68 -4.20
CA PHE A 286 16.02 -10.40 -2.93
C PHE A 286 17.01 -10.34 -1.76
N PHE A 287 18.04 -11.18 -1.79
CA PHE A 287 18.96 -11.37 -0.67
C PHE A 287 20.42 -11.39 -1.11
N ARG A 288 21.29 -11.03 -0.19
CA ARG A 288 22.74 -11.17 -0.33
C ARG A 288 23.18 -12.46 0.32
N PRO A 289 24.28 -13.06 -0.12
CA PRO A 289 24.95 -14.14 0.65
C PRO A 289 25.28 -13.66 2.07
N THR A 290 25.63 -14.61 2.94
CA THR A 290 26.16 -14.26 4.26
C THR A 290 27.43 -13.42 4.12
N PRO A 291 27.66 -12.39 4.98
CA PRO A 291 28.85 -11.56 4.92
C PRO A 291 30.17 -12.33 4.88
N ASP A 292 30.23 -13.46 5.58
CA ASP A 292 31.40 -14.35 5.63
C ASP A 292 31.75 -14.94 4.25
N THR A 293 30.75 -15.21 3.42
CA THR A 293 30.93 -15.87 2.11
C THR A 293 30.63 -14.99 0.91
N GLU A 294 30.23 -13.73 1.09
CA GLU A 294 29.76 -12.85 0.01
C GLU A 294 30.77 -12.68 -1.13
N ASN A 295 32.05 -12.68 -0.82
CA ASN A 295 33.13 -12.58 -1.80
C ASN A 295 33.82 -13.91 -2.09
N SER A 296 33.25 -15.03 -1.66
CA SER A 296 33.82 -16.35 -1.93
C SER A 296 33.37 -16.92 -3.27
N ALA A 297 34.10 -17.94 -3.76
CA ALA A 297 33.68 -18.65 -4.97
C ALA A 297 32.38 -19.46 -4.80
N ASN A 298 32.00 -19.76 -3.55
CA ASN A 298 30.78 -20.49 -3.21
C ASN A 298 29.97 -19.70 -2.17
N PRO A 299 29.19 -18.70 -2.60
CA PRO A 299 28.41 -17.89 -1.68
C PRO A 299 27.30 -18.72 -1.00
N VAL A 300 27.15 -18.53 0.30
CA VAL A 300 26.17 -19.25 1.13
C VAL A 300 25.04 -18.28 1.51
N TYR A 301 23.81 -18.77 1.47
CA TYR A 301 22.62 -18.04 1.90
C TYR A 301 22.01 -18.72 3.12
N VAL A 302 21.73 -17.95 4.17
CA VAL A 302 21.12 -18.43 5.42
C VAL A 302 20.07 -17.45 5.90
N GLY A 303 18.81 -17.85 5.89
CA GLY A 303 17.69 -17.09 6.49
C GLY A 303 17.58 -17.33 7.98
N ILE A 304 17.03 -16.38 8.72
CA ILE A 304 16.72 -16.54 10.14
C ILE A 304 15.22 -16.81 10.34
N PRO A 305 14.83 -17.64 11.31
CA PRO A 305 13.43 -17.82 11.67
C PRO A 305 12.81 -16.50 12.18
N ASN A 306 11.59 -16.24 11.78
CA ASN A 306 10.82 -15.09 12.31
C ASN A 306 10.46 -15.33 13.79
N GLY A 307 10.28 -14.24 14.54
CA GLY A 307 9.75 -14.24 15.90
C GLY A 307 10.68 -14.86 16.95
N LEU A 308 11.98 -14.82 16.74
CA LEU A 308 12.99 -15.11 17.78
C LEU A 308 13.11 -13.91 18.74
N ASN A 309 13.55 -14.13 19.98
CA ASN A 309 13.96 -13.03 20.86
C ASN A 309 15.32 -12.43 20.40
N ASP A 310 15.68 -11.25 20.93
CA ASP A 310 16.87 -10.51 20.48
C ASP A 310 18.17 -11.32 20.60
N VAL A 311 18.33 -12.12 21.66
CA VAL A 311 19.55 -12.93 21.86
C VAL A 311 19.63 -14.07 20.85
N ASP A 312 18.54 -14.82 20.71
CA ASP A 312 18.49 -15.96 19.79
C ASP A 312 18.58 -15.52 18.33
N ALA A 313 17.93 -14.41 17.97
CA ALA A 313 17.99 -13.85 16.62
C ALA A 313 19.40 -13.37 16.26
N LEU A 314 20.05 -12.62 17.19
CA LEU A 314 21.40 -12.13 16.99
C LEU A 314 22.42 -13.27 16.87
N GLN A 315 22.29 -14.32 17.71
CA GLN A 315 23.23 -15.43 17.76
C GLN A 315 22.90 -16.57 16.77
N TYR A 316 21.76 -16.49 16.09
CA TYR A 316 21.35 -17.53 15.16
C TYR A 316 22.45 -17.84 14.14
N ASN A 317 22.71 -19.13 13.91
CA ASN A 317 23.73 -19.64 13.00
C ASN A 317 25.16 -19.13 13.28
N GLY A 318 25.48 -18.68 14.48
CA GLY A 318 26.82 -18.18 14.84
C GLY A 318 26.97 -16.64 14.71
N GLY A 319 25.88 -15.93 14.45
CA GLY A 319 25.84 -14.46 14.49
C GLY A 319 25.67 -13.77 13.14
N PRO A 320 25.64 -12.42 13.12
CA PRO A 320 25.23 -11.64 11.95
C PRO A 320 26.06 -11.86 10.69
N GLN A 321 27.32 -12.24 10.81
CA GLN A 321 28.18 -12.51 9.64
C GLN A 321 27.81 -13.81 8.92
N PHE A 322 27.03 -14.69 9.54
CA PHE A 322 26.52 -15.93 8.96
C PHE A 322 25.03 -15.89 8.64
N GLN A 323 24.44 -14.69 8.56
CA GLN A 323 23.03 -14.46 8.27
C GLN A 323 22.88 -13.61 7.00
N SER A 324 22.06 -14.04 6.04
CA SER A 324 21.85 -13.35 4.77
C SER A 324 21.12 -12.04 4.95
N ARG A 325 21.61 -11.00 4.30
CA ARG A 325 21.05 -9.65 4.30
C ARG A 325 20.09 -9.46 3.13
N ILE A 326 19.33 -8.37 3.18
CA ILE A 326 18.46 -7.92 2.09
C ILE A 326 19.33 -7.46 0.90
N GLY A 327 18.83 -7.62 -0.31
CA GLY A 327 19.52 -7.24 -1.55
C GLY A 327 19.88 -5.76 -1.61
N THR A 328 21.08 -5.44 -2.08
CA THR A 328 21.60 -4.06 -2.15
C THR A 328 20.75 -3.12 -2.98
N ILE A 329 20.03 -3.66 -3.99
CA ILE A 329 19.17 -2.88 -4.88
C ILE A 329 18.01 -2.18 -4.16
N TYR A 330 17.62 -2.65 -2.98
CA TYR A 330 16.57 -2.02 -2.17
C TYR A 330 17.10 -0.92 -1.25
N PHE A 331 18.43 -0.81 -1.07
CA PHE A 331 19.02 0.13 -0.12
C PHE A 331 20.24 0.84 -0.68
N GLU A 332 21.40 0.18 -0.70
CA GLU A 332 22.65 0.81 -1.06
C GLU A 332 22.67 1.22 -2.55
N GLN A 333 22.16 0.36 -3.40
CA GLN A 333 22.11 0.56 -4.85
C GLN A 333 20.70 0.95 -5.36
N ALA A 334 19.79 1.36 -4.47
CA ALA A 334 18.45 1.82 -4.88
C ALA A 334 18.49 2.98 -5.89
N ILE A 335 19.58 3.74 -5.92
CA ILE A 335 19.82 4.85 -6.85
C ILE A 335 20.57 4.42 -8.12
N SER A 336 21.00 3.15 -8.24
CA SER A 336 21.64 2.62 -9.45
C SER A 336 20.58 2.39 -10.55
N THR A 337 21.03 2.22 -11.80
CA THR A 337 20.12 1.91 -12.92
C THR A 337 19.25 0.67 -12.62
N GLN A 338 19.85 -0.40 -12.11
CA GLN A 338 19.12 -1.62 -11.74
C GLN A 338 18.20 -1.37 -10.54
N GLY A 339 18.66 -0.67 -9.50
CA GLY A 339 17.83 -0.32 -8.35
C GLY A 339 16.62 0.51 -8.75
N LEU A 340 16.80 1.56 -9.58
CA LEU A 340 15.70 2.37 -10.09
C LEU A 340 14.72 1.58 -10.98
N ALA A 341 15.14 0.48 -11.58
CA ALA A 341 14.26 -0.40 -12.35
C ALA A 341 13.40 -1.29 -11.44
N ILE A 342 13.89 -1.70 -10.26
CA ILE A 342 13.29 -2.70 -9.37
C ILE A 342 12.70 -2.09 -8.10
N ALA A 343 13.45 -1.19 -7.43
CA ALA A 343 12.99 -0.52 -6.20
C ALA A 343 11.98 0.59 -6.54
N LYS A 344 10.71 0.23 -6.63
CA LYS A 344 9.56 1.09 -6.99
C LYS A 344 8.63 1.28 -5.79
N GLY A 345 7.75 2.28 -5.87
CA GLY A 345 6.53 2.30 -5.11
C GLY A 345 5.42 1.60 -5.90
N PHE A 346 4.56 0.82 -5.25
CA PHE A 346 3.60 -0.06 -5.95
C PHE A 346 2.16 0.27 -5.58
N MET A 347 1.31 0.48 -6.59
CA MET A 347 -0.15 0.38 -6.43
C MET A 347 -0.64 -1.01 -6.79
N MET A 348 -0.24 -1.53 -7.96
CA MET A 348 -0.59 -2.85 -8.45
C MET A 348 0.33 -3.26 -9.59
N THR A 349 0.63 -4.56 -9.70
CA THR A 349 1.41 -5.12 -10.79
C THR A 349 0.59 -6.05 -11.69
N TYR A 350 1.05 -6.23 -12.92
CA TYR A 350 0.45 -7.20 -13.86
C TYR A 350 0.55 -8.63 -13.31
N ALA A 351 1.68 -9.00 -12.71
CA ALA A 351 1.85 -10.29 -12.07
C ALA A 351 0.77 -10.56 -11.02
N GLU A 352 0.49 -9.59 -10.15
CA GLU A 352 -0.58 -9.70 -9.15
C GLU A 352 -1.95 -9.92 -9.79
N LEU A 353 -2.29 -9.13 -10.83
CA LEU A 353 -3.55 -9.30 -11.55
C LEU A 353 -3.68 -10.71 -12.14
N GLN A 354 -2.61 -11.23 -12.74
CA GLN A 354 -2.63 -12.56 -13.33
C GLN A 354 -2.87 -13.66 -12.29
N PHE A 355 -2.27 -13.56 -11.12
CA PHE A 355 -2.56 -14.50 -10.03
C PHE A 355 -3.99 -14.37 -9.47
N LEU A 356 -4.56 -13.16 -9.43
CA LEU A 356 -5.98 -12.97 -9.07
C LEU A 356 -6.91 -13.61 -10.09
N LEU A 357 -6.61 -13.46 -11.38
CA LEU A 357 -7.38 -14.07 -12.47
C LEU A 357 -7.21 -15.59 -12.50
N ALA A 358 -6.01 -16.11 -12.21
CA ALA A 358 -5.78 -17.55 -12.06
C ALA A 358 -6.64 -18.14 -10.94
N GLU A 359 -6.68 -17.49 -9.79
CA GLU A 359 -7.54 -17.89 -8.66
C GLU A 359 -9.03 -17.82 -9.03
N ALA A 360 -9.46 -16.73 -9.67
CA ALA A 360 -10.84 -16.53 -10.09
C ALA A 360 -11.28 -17.60 -11.11
N ALA A 361 -10.44 -17.91 -12.09
CA ALA A 361 -10.72 -18.92 -13.10
C ALA A 361 -10.73 -20.34 -12.52
N GLU A 362 -9.76 -20.69 -11.63
CA GLU A 362 -9.74 -22.00 -10.96
C GLU A 362 -10.98 -22.21 -10.07
N LYS A 363 -11.54 -21.13 -9.54
CA LYS A 363 -12.81 -21.15 -8.76
C LYS A 363 -14.07 -21.07 -9.64
N GLY A 364 -13.93 -20.94 -10.97
CA GLY A 364 -15.08 -20.81 -11.90
C GLY A 364 -15.80 -19.45 -11.82
N LEU A 365 -15.17 -18.43 -11.25
CA LEU A 365 -15.77 -17.09 -11.13
C LEU A 365 -15.68 -16.29 -12.45
N VAL A 366 -14.66 -16.55 -13.27
CA VAL A 366 -14.46 -15.93 -14.59
C VAL A 366 -14.23 -17.00 -15.66
N SER A 367 -14.42 -16.63 -16.92
CA SER A 367 -13.96 -17.38 -18.08
C SER A 367 -12.43 -17.27 -18.25
N GLY A 368 -11.84 -18.18 -19.01
CA GLY A 368 -10.42 -18.21 -19.30
C GLY A 368 -9.70 -19.40 -18.68
N ASP A 369 -8.44 -19.59 -19.10
CA ASP A 369 -7.62 -20.70 -18.65
C ASP A 369 -6.78 -20.31 -17.43
N ALA A 370 -7.11 -20.88 -16.30
CA ALA A 370 -6.43 -20.62 -15.02
C ALA A 370 -4.92 -20.95 -15.07
N LYS A 371 -4.52 -21.96 -15.85
CA LYS A 371 -3.11 -22.30 -16.04
C LYS A 371 -2.37 -21.17 -16.77
N THR A 372 -2.93 -20.66 -17.83
CA THR A 372 -2.35 -19.55 -18.61
C THR A 372 -2.18 -18.30 -17.73
N TYR A 373 -3.20 -17.93 -16.94
CA TYR A 373 -3.09 -16.82 -16.01
C TYR A 373 -1.99 -17.06 -14.97
N TYR A 374 -1.90 -18.25 -14.40
CA TYR A 374 -0.87 -18.62 -13.45
C TYR A 374 0.54 -18.49 -14.02
N GLU A 375 0.77 -19.08 -15.20
CA GLU A 375 2.08 -19.05 -15.89
C GLU A 375 2.46 -17.61 -16.29
N ASN A 376 1.50 -16.81 -16.75
CA ASN A 376 1.70 -15.38 -17.03
C ASN A 376 2.11 -14.62 -15.76
N GLY A 377 1.49 -14.90 -14.61
CA GLY A 377 1.86 -14.26 -13.34
C GLY A 377 3.28 -14.59 -12.91
N VAL A 378 3.69 -15.85 -13.05
CA VAL A 378 5.07 -16.28 -12.77
C VAL A 378 6.06 -15.60 -13.72
N ASN A 379 5.82 -15.67 -15.03
CA ASN A 379 6.69 -15.06 -16.05
C ASN A 379 6.81 -13.55 -15.84
N ALA A 380 5.70 -12.86 -15.60
CA ALA A 380 5.69 -11.42 -15.33
C ALA A 380 6.48 -11.05 -14.06
N SER A 381 6.46 -11.89 -13.03
CA SER A 381 7.27 -11.69 -11.84
C SER A 381 8.77 -11.81 -12.14
N PHE A 382 9.21 -12.80 -12.91
CA PHE A 382 10.62 -12.92 -13.32
C PHE A 382 11.04 -11.72 -14.18
N GLU A 383 10.25 -11.40 -15.22
CA GLU A 383 10.52 -10.26 -16.11
C GLU A 383 10.64 -8.92 -15.34
N PHE A 384 9.80 -8.71 -14.33
CA PHE A 384 9.89 -7.50 -13.49
C PHE A 384 11.26 -7.37 -12.83
N TYR A 385 11.85 -8.46 -12.37
CA TYR A 385 13.20 -8.49 -11.78
C TYR A 385 14.32 -8.59 -12.83
N GLN A 386 14.01 -8.43 -14.11
CA GLN A 386 14.94 -8.52 -15.25
C GLN A 386 15.58 -9.91 -15.37
N LEU A 387 14.82 -10.93 -15.10
CA LEU A 387 15.21 -12.33 -15.14
C LEU A 387 14.35 -13.09 -16.15
N ASP A 388 14.96 -14.11 -16.80
CA ASP A 388 14.21 -15.09 -17.56
C ASP A 388 13.66 -16.18 -16.63
N THR A 389 12.45 -16.67 -16.90
CA THR A 389 11.92 -17.84 -16.21
C THR A 389 12.73 -19.08 -16.64
N PRO A 390 13.32 -19.86 -15.71
CA PRO A 390 14.03 -21.08 -16.07
C PRO A 390 13.15 -22.04 -16.86
N THR A 391 13.70 -22.69 -17.88
CA THR A 391 12.95 -23.56 -18.81
C THR A 391 12.28 -24.76 -18.14
N ASP A 392 12.82 -25.22 -17.02
CA ASP A 392 12.31 -26.33 -16.21
C ASP A 392 11.50 -25.89 -15.00
N TYR A 393 11.33 -24.56 -14.77
CA TYR A 393 10.67 -24.04 -13.56
C TYR A 393 9.24 -24.57 -13.42
N PHE A 394 8.47 -24.62 -14.52
CA PHE A 394 7.11 -25.15 -14.53
C PHE A 394 7.04 -26.70 -14.45
N LEU A 395 8.18 -27.39 -14.46
CA LEU A 395 8.26 -28.84 -14.26
C LEU A 395 8.46 -29.22 -12.80
N LEU A 396 8.86 -28.27 -11.94
CA LEU A 396 9.03 -28.50 -10.52
C LEU A 396 7.68 -28.87 -9.88
N PRO A 397 7.62 -29.91 -9.03
CA PRO A 397 6.36 -30.36 -8.41
C PRO A 397 5.63 -29.26 -7.63
N GLU A 398 6.39 -28.34 -7.02
CA GLU A 398 5.91 -27.21 -6.22
C GLU A 398 5.33 -26.09 -7.09
N VAL A 399 5.71 -26.05 -8.39
CA VAL A 399 5.32 -24.99 -9.33
C VAL A 399 4.34 -25.50 -10.39
N ALA A 400 4.50 -26.73 -10.87
CA ALA A 400 3.69 -27.30 -11.95
C ALA A 400 2.18 -27.14 -11.67
N TYR A 401 1.45 -26.54 -12.61
CA TYR A 401 -0.01 -26.34 -12.49
C TYR A 401 -0.76 -27.67 -12.65
N ALA A 402 -0.71 -28.51 -11.64
CA ALA A 402 -1.29 -29.86 -11.65
C ALA A 402 -1.84 -30.22 -10.26
N GLY A 403 -2.70 -31.23 -10.22
CA GLY A 403 -3.34 -31.71 -9.01
C GLY A 403 -4.79 -31.29 -8.85
N THR A 404 -5.31 -31.41 -7.63
CA THR A 404 -6.65 -30.98 -7.25
C THR A 404 -6.79 -29.46 -7.28
N GLN A 405 -8.03 -28.95 -7.26
CA GLN A 405 -8.28 -27.51 -7.17
C GLN A 405 -7.58 -26.88 -5.97
N ALA A 406 -7.60 -27.54 -4.81
CA ALA A 406 -6.94 -27.04 -3.61
C ALA A 406 -5.42 -26.92 -3.80
N GLU A 407 -4.78 -27.92 -4.41
CA GLU A 407 -3.33 -27.91 -4.70
C GLU A 407 -2.98 -26.81 -5.71
N LYS A 408 -3.79 -26.59 -6.73
CA LYS A 408 -3.58 -25.51 -7.69
C LYS A 408 -3.73 -24.13 -7.04
N LEU A 409 -4.75 -23.93 -6.18
CA LEU A 409 -4.93 -22.71 -5.42
C LEU A 409 -3.75 -22.45 -4.47
N GLN A 410 -3.16 -23.50 -3.87
CA GLN A 410 -1.94 -23.39 -3.08
C GLN A 410 -0.78 -22.88 -3.94
N LYS A 411 -0.58 -23.41 -5.15
CA LYS A 411 0.49 -22.98 -6.07
C LYS A 411 0.31 -21.54 -6.54
N ILE A 412 -0.93 -21.15 -6.87
CA ILE A 412 -1.25 -19.76 -7.23
C ILE A 412 -0.90 -18.81 -6.09
N GLY A 413 -1.41 -19.09 -4.88
CA GLY A 413 -1.17 -18.23 -3.72
C GLY A 413 0.30 -18.17 -3.32
N PHE A 414 1.00 -19.29 -3.45
CA PHE A 414 2.43 -19.40 -3.12
C PHE A 414 3.31 -18.60 -4.10
N GLN A 415 3.11 -18.71 -5.41
CA GLN A 415 3.84 -17.92 -6.39
C GLN A 415 3.46 -16.43 -6.31
N LYS A 416 2.20 -16.11 -6.02
CA LYS A 416 1.77 -14.73 -5.73
C LYS A 416 2.50 -14.16 -4.52
N TRP A 417 2.60 -14.92 -3.42
CA TRP A 417 3.34 -14.51 -2.22
C TRP A 417 4.81 -14.19 -2.54
N ILE A 418 5.52 -15.04 -3.29
CA ILE A 418 6.90 -14.75 -3.74
C ILE A 418 6.95 -13.47 -4.58
N SER A 419 6.02 -13.30 -5.52
CA SER A 419 6.01 -12.16 -6.44
C SER A 419 5.81 -10.81 -5.75
N LEU A 420 5.15 -10.80 -4.59
CA LEU A 420 4.82 -9.60 -3.83
C LEU A 420 5.94 -9.14 -2.86
N PHE A 421 7.14 -9.69 -2.98
CA PHE A 421 8.30 -9.25 -2.20
C PHE A 421 8.54 -7.74 -2.38
N TYR A 422 8.52 -6.98 -1.30
CA TYR A 422 8.62 -5.51 -1.27
C TYR A 422 7.57 -4.74 -2.10
N GLN A 423 6.42 -5.34 -2.37
CA GLN A 423 5.31 -4.67 -3.08
C GLN A 423 4.21 -4.15 -2.12
N GLY A 424 4.62 -3.41 -1.10
CA GLY A 424 3.70 -2.81 -0.14
C GLY A 424 3.15 -3.81 0.86
N MET A 425 1.88 -3.62 1.25
CA MET A 425 1.18 -4.43 2.24
C MET A 425 0.35 -5.56 1.60
N GLU A 426 0.31 -5.66 0.27
CA GLU A 426 -0.62 -6.52 -0.43
C GLU A 426 -0.42 -8.02 -0.12
N ALA A 427 0.84 -8.46 0.06
CA ALA A 427 1.13 -9.82 0.44
C ALA A 427 0.45 -10.24 1.76
N TRP A 428 0.43 -9.33 2.76
CA TRP A 428 -0.25 -9.57 4.03
C TRP A 428 -1.77 -9.50 3.89
N PHE A 429 -2.29 -8.54 3.14
CA PHE A 429 -3.71 -8.39 2.90
C PHE A 429 -4.29 -9.60 2.17
N ASP A 430 -3.58 -10.14 1.19
CA ASP A 430 -3.98 -11.35 0.46
C ASP A 430 -3.83 -12.61 1.30
N TRP A 431 -2.73 -12.75 2.06
CA TRP A 431 -2.51 -13.88 2.94
C TRP A 431 -3.63 -14.04 3.96
N ARG A 432 -4.09 -12.96 4.58
CA ARG A 432 -5.21 -13.02 5.54
C ARG A 432 -6.48 -13.60 4.93
N ARG A 433 -6.69 -13.37 3.65
CA ARG A 433 -7.84 -13.88 2.89
C ARG A 433 -7.65 -15.35 2.50
N THR A 434 -6.46 -15.74 2.08
CA THR A 434 -6.17 -17.05 1.50
C THR A 434 -5.63 -18.08 2.51
N GLY A 435 -4.82 -17.62 3.46
CA GLY A 435 -4.02 -18.48 4.34
C GLY A 435 -2.80 -19.09 3.63
N ILE A 436 -2.41 -18.59 2.46
CA ILE A 436 -1.34 -19.16 1.63
C ILE A 436 -0.18 -18.17 1.50
N PRO A 437 1.05 -18.62 1.80
CA PRO A 437 1.44 -19.93 2.32
C PRO A 437 0.99 -20.15 3.77
N ALA A 438 1.07 -21.39 4.26
CA ALA A 438 0.82 -21.69 5.67
C ALA A 438 1.99 -21.18 6.52
N LEU A 439 1.84 -19.96 7.03
CA LEU A 439 2.82 -19.32 7.91
C LEU A 439 2.61 -19.73 9.37
N VAL A 440 3.69 -19.82 10.13
CA VAL A 440 3.67 -20.19 11.54
C VAL A 440 4.26 -19.06 12.37
N PRO A 441 3.58 -18.61 13.45
CA PRO A 441 4.16 -17.65 14.39
C PRO A 441 5.49 -18.16 14.95
N GLY A 442 6.45 -17.25 15.13
CA GLY A 442 7.75 -17.64 15.70
C GLY A 442 7.68 -17.99 17.18
N ALA A 443 8.68 -18.72 17.65
CA ALA A 443 8.71 -19.34 18.99
C ALA A 443 8.65 -18.34 20.15
N SER A 444 9.07 -17.10 19.94
CA SER A 444 9.06 -16.04 20.98
C SER A 444 8.04 -14.93 20.67
N ASN A 445 7.02 -15.22 19.82
CA ASN A 445 5.98 -14.24 19.52
C ASN A 445 5.24 -13.78 20.78
N GLN A 446 4.69 -12.57 20.73
CA GLN A 446 3.98 -11.95 21.85
C GLN A 446 2.51 -11.69 21.52
N ASN A 447 1.92 -12.50 20.62
CA ASN A 447 0.56 -12.38 20.15
C ASN A 447 -0.25 -13.68 20.29
N ASN A 448 -0.05 -14.44 21.37
CA ASN A 448 -0.78 -15.66 21.68
C ASN A 448 -0.75 -16.71 20.55
N ASP A 449 0.42 -16.94 19.97
CA ASP A 449 0.63 -17.85 18.85
C ASP A 449 -0.25 -17.59 17.61
N MET A 450 -0.60 -16.33 17.39
CA MET A 450 -1.35 -15.89 16.22
C MET A 450 -0.58 -14.85 15.42
N ILE A 451 -0.63 -14.96 14.10
CA ILE A 451 -0.13 -13.90 13.20
C ILE A 451 -1.18 -12.79 13.16
N PRO A 452 -0.77 -11.51 13.36
CA PRO A 452 -1.71 -10.39 13.33
C PRO A 452 -2.53 -10.30 12.04
N VAL A 453 -3.80 -9.96 12.17
CA VAL A 453 -4.72 -9.83 11.04
C VAL A 453 -5.24 -8.40 10.82
N ARG A 454 -4.87 -7.46 11.68
CA ARG A 454 -5.19 -6.03 11.55
C ARG A 454 -4.22 -5.17 12.35
N PHE A 455 -4.22 -3.85 12.08
CA PHE A 455 -3.67 -2.84 12.99
C PHE A 455 -4.72 -2.39 13.99
N ARG A 456 -4.27 -1.92 15.16
CA ARG A 456 -5.13 -1.21 16.10
C ARG A 456 -5.38 0.21 15.60
N TYR A 457 -6.52 0.76 15.94
CA TYR A 457 -6.81 2.17 15.68
C TYR A 457 -5.82 3.09 16.42
N PRO A 458 -5.50 4.27 15.85
CA PRO A 458 -4.69 5.26 16.55
C PRO A 458 -5.30 5.64 17.89
N LEU A 459 -4.50 5.73 18.95
CA LEU A 459 -4.96 6.13 20.30
C LEU A 459 -5.64 7.50 20.30
N ILE A 460 -5.22 8.38 19.39
CA ILE A 460 -5.83 9.69 19.24
C ILE A 460 -7.33 9.63 18.91
N GLU A 461 -7.78 8.61 18.18
CA GLU A 461 -9.17 8.42 17.83
C GLU A 461 -10.03 8.11 19.05
N GLN A 462 -9.49 7.36 20.02
CA GLN A 462 -10.17 7.09 21.28
C GLN A 462 -10.42 8.37 22.08
N ALA A 463 -9.48 9.32 22.01
CA ALA A 463 -9.55 10.60 22.75
C ALA A 463 -10.40 11.64 22.02
N LEU A 464 -10.23 11.79 20.70
CA LEU A 464 -10.85 12.88 19.93
C LEU A 464 -12.16 12.47 19.26
N ASN A 465 -12.34 11.21 18.84
CA ASN A 465 -13.53 10.70 18.15
C ASN A 465 -14.10 9.45 18.85
N GLY A 466 -14.08 9.46 20.18
CA GLY A 466 -14.37 8.28 21.01
C GLY A 466 -15.72 7.62 20.78
N ALA A 467 -16.76 8.38 20.40
CA ALA A 467 -18.10 7.82 20.11
C ALA A 467 -18.09 6.98 18.82
N SER A 468 -17.50 7.51 17.73
CA SER A 468 -17.41 6.79 16.45
C SER A 468 -16.45 5.61 16.54
N TYR A 469 -15.30 5.79 17.21
CA TYR A 469 -14.37 4.70 17.55
C TYR A 469 -15.09 3.55 18.30
N LYS A 470 -15.83 3.89 19.39
CA LYS A 470 -16.56 2.88 20.15
C LYS A 470 -17.59 2.14 19.30
N ALA A 471 -18.34 2.84 18.47
CA ALA A 471 -19.31 2.23 17.57
C ALA A 471 -18.66 1.25 16.59
N ALA A 472 -17.48 1.57 16.06
CA ALA A 472 -16.72 0.67 15.18
C ALA A 472 -16.25 -0.59 15.95
N VAL A 473 -15.70 -0.43 17.16
CA VAL A 473 -15.26 -1.54 18.01
C VAL A 473 -16.43 -2.44 18.39
N ASP A 474 -17.59 -1.87 18.73
CA ASP A 474 -18.80 -2.66 19.07
C ASP A 474 -19.28 -3.53 17.90
N ARG A 475 -19.12 -3.07 16.65
CA ARG A 475 -19.47 -3.84 15.44
C ARG A 475 -18.40 -4.87 15.05
N GLN A 476 -17.14 -4.44 15.07
CA GLN A 476 -16.02 -5.20 14.51
C GLN A 476 -15.46 -6.23 15.50
N GLY A 477 -15.51 -5.95 16.79
CA GLY A 477 -14.90 -6.68 17.89
C GLY A 477 -13.76 -5.87 18.54
N PRO A 478 -13.09 -6.43 19.55
CA PRO A 478 -12.03 -5.76 20.29
C PRO A 478 -10.97 -5.11 19.38
N ASP A 479 -10.47 -3.96 19.81
CA ASP A 479 -9.39 -3.27 19.08
C ASP A 479 -8.03 -3.89 19.43
N ASP A 480 -7.83 -5.10 18.90
CA ASP A 480 -6.61 -5.89 19.05
C ASP A 480 -6.07 -6.36 17.68
N LEU A 481 -4.94 -7.05 17.69
CA LEU A 481 -4.28 -7.51 16.45
C LEU A 481 -4.96 -8.73 15.80
N ASN A 482 -5.87 -9.40 16.52
CA ASN A 482 -6.43 -10.71 16.15
C ASN A 482 -7.91 -10.68 15.80
N SER A 483 -8.60 -9.57 16.07
CA SER A 483 -10.00 -9.37 15.71
C SER A 483 -10.18 -9.34 14.21
N LYS A 484 -10.94 -10.33 13.68
CA LYS A 484 -11.19 -10.43 12.24
C LYS A 484 -12.08 -9.29 11.77
N MET A 485 -11.66 -8.63 10.71
CA MET A 485 -12.46 -7.63 9.98
C MET A 485 -13.59 -8.30 9.20
N TRP A 486 -14.54 -7.53 8.67
CA TRP A 486 -15.73 -8.03 7.99
C TRP A 486 -15.43 -9.07 6.91
N TYR A 487 -14.49 -8.78 5.98
CA TYR A 487 -14.21 -9.73 4.88
C TYR A 487 -13.45 -10.99 5.31
N LEU A 488 -12.96 -11.04 6.57
CA LEU A 488 -12.26 -12.21 7.14
C LEU A 488 -13.19 -13.09 8.01
N LYS A 489 -14.36 -12.58 8.40
CA LYS A 489 -15.37 -13.31 9.15
C LYS A 489 -16.15 -14.22 8.20
#